data_90556945005cb83e60faea03070ff1bc
#
_entry.id   90556945005cb83e60faea03070ff1bc
#
_cell.length_a   1.000
_cell.length_b   1.000
_cell.length_c   1.000
_cell.angle_alpha   90.00
_cell.angle_beta   90.00
_cell.angle_gamma   90.00
#
_symmetry.space_group_name_H-M   'P 1'
#
loop_
_entity.id
_entity.type
_entity.pdbx_description
1 polymer ?
#
loop_
_entity_poly.entity_id
_entity_poly.type
_entity_poly.pdbx_seq_one_letter_code
_entity_poly.pdbx_strand_id
1 'polypeptide(L)'
;DLTKKVTTEIEEQSVKRSIEVIRNRIDEFGVTEPEIVSQGKDRIVVQLPGVKDIERAKELIGKTAKLEFKMVNSDVSMQQINIWLDKAKKEGVEFNKGERFSKYVNAVNENLKNDLPVGNVLAFERKVNAKGEVTQLTPYLLSATANLTGDDLEDARVQFDQQQNQPQVGMNFKSRGAKIFGDITAENVGKLMAIVLDGNVYSAPRINGKIPNGRASITLGGQSYANQLKEAKDLALVLRAGALPVQLDFL
;
A
#
# COMPACT_ATOMS: atom_id res chain seq x y z
N ASP A 1 -22.85 16.09 -23.51
CA ASP A 1 -23.03 15.13 -22.44
C ASP A 1 -21.93 15.30 -21.38
N LEU A 2 -22.28 16.00 -20.28
CA LEU A 2 -21.36 16.43 -19.21
C LEU A 2 -20.62 15.23 -18.59
N THR A 3 -21.29 14.11 -18.39
CA THR A 3 -20.72 12.91 -17.78
C THR A 3 -19.57 12.32 -18.60
N LYS A 4 -19.74 12.20 -19.93
CA LYS A 4 -18.68 11.70 -20.82
C LYS A 4 -17.46 12.63 -20.85
N LYS A 5 -17.68 13.94 -20.81
CA LYS A 5 -16.61 14.93 -20.80
C LYS A 5 -15.79 14.85 -19.50
N VAL A 6 -16.47 14.77 -18.37
CA VAL A 6 -15.83 14.61 -17.04
C VAL A 6 -15.06 13.28 -16.96
N THR A 7 -15.61 12.19 -17.43
CA THR A 7 -14.93 10.88 -17.46
C THR A 7 -13.64 10.94 -18.29
N THR A 8 -13.72 11.54 -19.49
CA THR A 8 -12.54 11.70 -20.37
C THR A 8 -11.46 12.56 -19.74
N GLU A 9 -11.83 13.65 -19.08
CA GLU A 9 -10.87 14.54 -18.39
C GLU A 9 -10.17 13.80 -17.21
N ILE A 10 -10.91 13.00 -16.45
CA ILE A 10 -10.36 12.17 -15.35
C ILE A 10 -9.38 11.12 -15.91
N GLU A 11 -9.72 10.45 -16.99
CA GLU A 11 -8.86 9.46 -17.66
C GLU A 11 -7.56 10.12 -18.14
N GLU A 12 -7.63 11.25 -18.84
CA GLU A 12 -6.45 11.98 -19.34
C GLU A 12 -5.56 12.47 -18.20
N GLN A 13 -6.14 12.97 -17.10
CA GLN A 13 -5.39 13.37 -15.91
C GLN A 13 -4.71 12.18 -15.24
N SER A 14 -5.39 11.04 -15.18
CA SER A 14 -4.84 9.81 -14.60
C SER A 14 -3.65 9.29 -15.41
N VAL A 15 -3.72 9.33 -16.75
CA VAL A 15 -2.59 8.96 -17.62
C VAL A 15 -1.41 9.91 -17.44
N LYS A 16 -1.64 11.22 -17.41
CA LYS A 16 -0.57 12.21 -17.20
C LYS A 16 0.13 12.00 -15.84
N ARG A 17 -0.64 11.84 -14.77
CA ARG A 17 -0.09 11.58 -13.43
C ARG A 17 0.63 10.23 -13.37
N SER A 18 0.14 9.20 -14.07
CA SER A 18 0.84 7.92 -14.17
C SER A 18 2.19 8.06 -14.86
N ILE A 19 2.28 8.84 -15.94
CA ILE A 19 3.54 9.11 -16.66
C ILE A 19 4.56 9.79 -15.72
N GLU A 20 4.14 10.79 -14.92
CA GLU A 20 5.01 11.45 -13.96
C GLU A 20 5.54 10.47 -12.90
N VAL A 21 4.65 9.64 -12.33
CA VAL A 21 5.05 8.63 -11.34
C VAL A 21 5.98 7.59 -11.94
N ILE A 22 5.68 7.09 -13.16
CA ILE A 22 6.53 6.15 -13.88
C ILE A 22 7.91 6.76 -14.13
N ARG A 23 7.98 8.01 -14.58
CA ARG A 23 9.25 8.73 -14.79
C ARG A 23 10.06 8.80 -13.51
N ASN A 24 9.45 9.24 -12.41
CA ASN A 24 10.13 9.31 -11.11
C ASN A 24 10.69 7.96 -10.68
N ARG A 25 9.94 6.86 -10.90
CA ARG A 25 10.39 5.50 -10.56
C ARG A 25 11.56 5.06 -11.42
N ILE A 26 11.53 5.36 -12.70
CA ILE A 26 12.59 5.02 -13.65
C ILE A 26 13.87 5.81 -13.34
N ASP A 27 13.73 7.10 -13.02
CA ASP A 27 14.86 7.95 -12.60
C ASP A 27 15.49 7.42 -11.31
N GLU A 28 14.69 7.05 -10.31
CA GLU A 28 15.14 6.43 -9.06
C GLU A 28 15.77 5.03 -9.29
N PHE A 29 15.32 4.31 -10.31
CA PHE A 29 15.89 3.02 -10.70
C PHE A 29 17.24 3.19 -11.43
N GLY A 30 17.55 4.41 -11.89
CA GLY A 30 18.83 4.77 -12.49
C GLY A 30 18.93 4.43 -13.98
N VAL A 31 17.83 4.40 -14.70
CA VAL A 31 17.85 4.24 -16.17
C VAL A 31 18.14 5.59 -16.83
N THR A 32 19.10 5.61 -17.73
CA THR A 32 19.43 6.79 -18.53
C THR A 32 18.61 6.86 -19.79
N GLU A 33 18.10 8.05 -20.09
CA GLU A 33 17.33 8.36 -21.33
C GLU A 33 16.12 7.45 -21.57
N PRO A 34 15.19 7.30 -20.60
CA PRO A 34 13.98 6.54 -20.81
C PRO A 34 13.04 7.29 -21.76
N GLU A 35 12.39 6.58 -22.66
CA GLU A 35 11.30 7.14 -23.46
C GLU A 35 9.95 6.72 -22.86
N ILE A 36 9.14 7.72 -22.45
CA ILE A 36 7.85 7.49 -21.83
C ILE A 36 6.83 8.39 -22.54
N VAL A 37 5.95 7.79 -23.32
CA VAL A 37 4.95 8.51 -24.11
C VAL A 37 3.56 7.92 -23.93
N SER A 38 2.54 8.78 -23.96
CA SER A 38 1.16 8.32 -24.05
C SER A 38 0.83 7.86 -25.47
N GLN A 39 0.16 6.73 -25.60
CA GLN A 39 -0.38 6.24 -26.86
C GLN A 39 -1.90 6.12 -26.76
N GLY A 40 -2.62 7.05 -27.38
CA GLY A 40 -4.06 7.15 -27.23
C GLY A 40 -4.45 7.69 -25.85
N LYS A 41 -5.60 7.22 -25.33
CA LYS A 41 -6.18 7.73 -24.07
C LYS A 41 -5.88 6.86 -22.84
N ASP A 42 -5.48 5.61 -23.06
CA ASP A 42 -5.43 4.55 -22.06
C ASP A 42 -4.12 3.77 -22.02
N ARG A 43 -3.15 4.11 -22.89
CA ARG A 43 -1.88 3.40 -23.01
C ARG A 43 -0.69 4.30 -22.75
N ILE A 44 0.33 3.71 -22.13
CA ILE A 44 1.64 4.34 -21.94
C ILE A 44 2.69 3.39 -22.50
N VAL A 45 3.48 3.89 -23.44
CA VAL A 45 4.64 3.18 -23.98
C VAL A 45 5.86 3.59 -23.17
N VAL A 46 6.60 2.61 -22.66
CA VAL A 46 7.82 2.81 -21.87
C VAL A 46 8.96 2.04 -22.52
N GLN A 47 10.02 2.74 -22.89
CA GLN A 47 11.24 2.15 -23.44
C GLN A 47 12.39 2.39 -22.43
N LEU A 48 13.05 1.32 -22.03
CA LEU A 48 14.09 1.35 -21.01
C LEU A 48 15.41 0.81 -21.58
N PRO A 49 16.20 1.65 -22.25
CA PRO A 49 17.44 1.20 -22.84
C PRO A 49 18.43 0.73 -21.74
N GLY A 50 19.12 -0.39 -21.99
CA GLY A 50 20.13 -0.92 -21.11
C GLY A 50 19.66 -1.64 -19.85
N VAL A 51 18.36 -1.76 -19.61
CA VAL A 51 17.82 -2.50 -18.46
C VAL A 51 17.99 -4.01 -18.67
N LYS A 52 18.72 -4.65 -17.75
CA LYS A 52 18.98 -6.10 -17.78
C LYS A 52 17.87 -6.92 -17.12
N ASP A 53 17.25 -6.40 -16.07
CA ASP A 53 16.20 -7.06 -15.30
C ASP A 53 14.85 -6.41 -15.62
N ILE A 54 14.24 -6.87 -16.71
CA ILE A 54 12.98 -6.35 -17.24
C ILE A 54 11.82 -6.65 -16.27
N GLU A 55 11.81 -7.85 -15.66
CA GLU A 55 10.72 -8.25 -14.76
C GLU A 55 10.70 -7.40 -13.49
N ARG A 56 11.86 -7.10 -12.93
CA ARG A 56 11.96 -6.19 -11.79
C ARG A 56 11.54 -4.76 -12.17
N ALA A 57 11.92 -4.28 -13.35
CA ALA A 57 11.49 -2.97 -13.83
C ALA A 57 9.96 -2.91 -13.98
N LYS A 58 9.34 -3.92 -14.58
CA LYS A 58 7.87 -4.02 -14.67
C LYS A 58 7.22 -4.04 -13.28
N GLU A 59 7.76 -4.84 -12.36
CA GLU A 59 7.24 -4.93 -10.99
C GLU A 59 7.26 -3.56 -10.29
N LEU A 60 8.39 -2.84 -10.36
CA LEU A 60 8.55 -1.52 -9.74
C LEU A 60 7.66 -0.46 -10.38
N ILE A 61 7.56 -0.46 -11.72
CA ILE A 61 6.74 0.49 -12.45
C ILE A 61 5.24 0.22 -12.18
N GLY A 62 4.83 -1.05 -12.11
CA GLY A 62 3.43 -1.43 -11.98
C GLY A 62 2.86 -1.41 -10.57
N LYS A 63 3.70 -1.35 -9.52
CA LYS A 63 3.21 -1.25 -8.12
C LYS A 63 2.38 0.03 -7.93
N THR A 64 1.17 -0.09 -7.40
CA THR A 64 0.34 1.08 -7.11
C THR A 64 0.97 1.94 -6.03
N ALA A 65 1.55 1.32 -5.00
CA ALA A 65 2.21 1.96 -3.86
C ALA A 65 1.31 2.95 -3.10
N LYS A 66 0.02 2.64 -3.02
CA LYS A 66 -0.95 3.43 -2.24
C LYS A 66 -0.74 3.17 -0.76
N LEU A 67 -0.02 4.06 -0.11
CA LEU A 67 0.23 4.03 1.33
C LEU A 67 -0.89 4.74 2.09
N GLU A 68 -1.44 4.08 3.10
CA GLU A 68 -2.48 4.60 3.96
C GLU A 68 -2.18 4.26 5.43
N PHE A 69 -2.39 5.23 6.33
CA PHE A 69 -2.36 5.02 7.78
C PHE A 69 -3.79 5.05 8.30
N LYS A 70 -4.23 3.95 8.91
CA LYS A 70 -5.61 3.77 9.34
C LYS A 70 -5.66 3.29 10.79
N MET A 71 -6.58 3.85 11.56
CA MET A 71 -6.78 3.36 12.92
C MET A 71 -7.45 1.99 12.91
N VAL A 72 -6.95 1.11 13.79
CA VAL A 72 -7.59 -0.19 14.04
C VAL A 72 -8.73 0.01 15.02
N ASN A 73 -9.91 -0.47 14.66
CA ASN A 73 -11.04 -0.53 15.58
C ASN A 73 -10.87 -1.76 16.50
N SER A 74 -10.43 -1.50 17.72
CA SER A 74 -10.21 -2.54 18.74
C SER A 74 -11.44 -2.79 19.62
N ASP A 75 -12.55 -2.08 19.41
CA ASP A 75 -13.80 -2.25 20.17
C ASP A 75 -14.53 -3.54 19.76
N VAL A 76 -14.23 -4.03 18.55
CA VAL A 76 -14.74 -5.29 18.04
C VAL A 76 -13.75 -6.41 18.33
N SER A 77 -14.24 -7.48 18.99
CA SER A 77 -13.39 -8.62 19.32
C SER A 77 -12.98 -9.42 18.09
N MET A 78 -11.82 -10.07 18.15
CA MET A 78 -11.35 -10.99 17.10
C MET A 78 -12.36 -12.14 16.88
N GLN A 79 -13.06 -12.57 17.93
CA GLN A 79 -14.10 -13.58 17.81
C GLN A 79 -15.24 -13.12 16.91
N GLN A 80 -15.67 -11.86 17.05
CA GLN A 80 -16.71 -11.30 16.20
C GLN A 80 -16.25 -11.18 14.74
N ILE A 81 -15.00 -10.77 14.51
CA ILE A 81 -14.41 -10.70 13.16
C ILE A 81 -14.40 -12.10 12.53
N ASN A 82 -14.02 -13.13 13.27
CA ASN A 82 -14.03 -14.51 12.78
C ASN A 82 -15.44 -15.00 12.43
N ILE A 83 -16.47 -14.65 13.23
CA ILE A 83 -17.88 -14.95 12.91
C ILE A 83 -18.28 -14.33 11.58
N TRP A 84 -17.91 -13.08 11.31
CA TRP A 84 -18.17 -12.43 10.03
C TRP A 84 -17.46 -13.12 8.86
N LEU A 85 -16.19 -13.47 9.04
CA LEU A 85 -15.42 -14.17 8.01
C LEU A 85 -15.98 -15.56 7.72
N ASP A 86 -16.41 -16.30 8.74
CA ASP A 86 -17.06 -17.61 8.57
C ASP A 86 -18.42 -17.47 7.85
N LYS A 87 -19.16 -16.37 8.09
CA LYS A 87 -20.38 -16.06 7.33
C LYS A 87 -20.04 -15.83 5.86
N ALA A 88 -19.08 -14.94 5.55
CA ALA A 88 -18.66 -14.65 4.18
C ALA A 88 -18.21 -15.92 3.46
N LYS A 89 -17.45 -16.79 4.15
CA LYS A 89 -17.02 -18.08 3.63
C LYS A 89 -18.19 -19.02 3.30
N LYS A 90 -19.18 -19.12 4.17
CA LYS A 90 -20.41 -19.91 3.91
C LYS A 90 -21.20 -19.40 2.71
N GLU A 91 -21.10 -18.11 2.41
CA GLU A 91 -21.72 -17.45 1.26
C GLU A 91 -20.81 -17.50 0.00
N GLY A 92 -19.73 -18.28 0.04
CA GLY A 92 -18.86 -18.55 -1.12
C GLY A 92 -17.73 -17.55 -1.33
N VAL A 93 -17.49 -16.64 -0.36
CA VAL A 93 -16.37 -15.69 -0.45
C VAL A 93 -15.12 -16.33 0.15
N GLU A 94 -14.29 -16.92 -0.69
CA GLU A 94 -13.03 -17.56 -0.32
C GLU A 94 -11.88 -17.01 -1.16
N PHE A 95 -10.67 -16.99 -0.57
CA PHE A 95 -9.46 -16.65 -1.29
C PHE A 95 -8.96 -17.84 -2.11
N ASN A 96 -8.99 -17.70 -3.43
CA ASN A 96 -8.57 -18.74 -4.34
C ASN A 96 -7.12 -18.54 -4.79
N LYS A 97 -6.36 -19.65 -4.91
CA LYS A 97 -4.98 -19.63 -5.40
C LYS A 97 -4.95 -19.06 -6.83
N GLY A 98 -4.11 -18.04 -7.05
CA GLY A 98 -3.98 -17.36 -8.33
C GLY A 98 -4.91 -16.16 -8.53
N GLU A 99 -5.84 -15.90 -7.60
CA GLU A 99 -6.65 -14.72 -7.64
C GLU A 99 -5.93 -13.51 -7.03
N ARG A 100 -6.21 -12.31 -7.58
CA ARG A 100 -5.70 -11.06 -6.99
C ARG A 100 -6.29 -10.90 -5.58
N PHE A 101 -5.43 -10.74 -4.59
CA PHE A 101 -5.86 -10.63 -3.20
C PHE A 101 -6.80 -9.45 -2.94
N SER A 102 -6.60 -8.33 -3.63
CA SER A 102 -7.49 -7.17 -3.56
C SER A 102 -8.94 -7.51 -3.94
N LYS A 103 -9.14 -8.42 -4.90
CA LYS A 103 -10.47 -8.87 -5.29
C LYS A 103 -11.16 -9.63 -4.17
N TYR A 104 -10.43 -10.52 -3.47
CA TYR A 104 -10.94 -11.20 -2.28
C TYR A 104 -11.31 -10.21 -1.17
N VAL A 105 -10.43 -9.25 -0.85
CA VAL A 105 -10.69 -8.24 0.18
C VAL A 105 -11.93 -7.41 -0.15
N ASN A 106 -12.10 -7.01 -1.40
CA ASN A 106 -13.27 -6.28 -1.87
C ASN A 106 -14.55 -7.13 -1.74
N ALA A 107 -14.49 -8.41 -2.15
CA ALA A 107 -15.62 -9.32 -2.04
C ALA A 107 -16.05 -9.54 -0.58
N VAL A 108 -15.09 -9.70 0.34
CA VAL A 108 -15.37 -9.79 1.79
C VAL A 108 -16.08 -8.54 2.29
N ASN A 109 -15.56 -7.36 1.97
CA ASN A 109 -16.14 -6.10 2.44
C ASN A 109 -17.52 -5.83 1.85
N GLU A 110 -17.75 -6.14 0.57
CA GLU A 110 -19.08 -6.02 -0.04
C GLU A 110 -20.08 -7.03 0.56
N ASN A 111 -19.67 -8.26 0.79
CA ASN A 111 -20.51 -9.29 1.40
C ASN A 111 -20.92 -8.91 2.83
N LEU A 112 -19.99 -8.37 3.61
CA LEU A 112 -20.20 -8.02 5.02
C LEU A 112 -20.63 -6.56 5.24
N LYS A 113 -20.96 -5.83 4.21
CA LYS A 113 -21.26 -4.40 4.25
C LYS A 113 -22.31 -4.00 5.31
N ASN A 114 -23.31 -4.86 5.52
CA ASN A 114 -24.39 -4.62 6.50
C ASN A 114 -24.05 -5.15 7.91
N ASP A 115 -22.99 -5.93 8.06
CA ASP A 115 -22.58 -6.51 9.33
C ASP A 115 -21.48 -5.68 10.00
N LEU A 116 -20.64 -5.01 9.18
CA LEU A 116 -19.55 -4.19 9.69
C LEU A 116 -20.06 -2.88 10.29
N PRO A 117 -19.42 -2.38 11.36
CA PRO A 117 -19.72 -1.05 11.89
C PRO A 117 -19.54 0.03 10.80
N VAL A 118 -20.44 1.01 10.80
CA VAL A 118 -20.40 2.11 9.83
C VAL A 118 -19.01 2.79 9.85
N GLY A 119 -18.46 3.04 8.67
CA GLY A 119 -17.13 3.67 8.52
C GLY A 119 -15.96 2.73 8.79
N ASN A 120 -16.18 1.42 8.83
CA ASN A 120 -15.12 0.42 8.99
C ASN A 120 -15.06 -0.53 7.79
N VAL A 121 -13.86 -1.08 7.57
CA VAL A 121 -13.57 -2.09 6.55
C VAL A 121 -12.65 -3.16 7.11
N LEU A 122 -12.76 -4.38 6.60
CA LEU A 122 -11.81 -5.44 6.87
C LEU A 122 -10.61 -5.34 5.93
N ALA A 123 -9.43 -5.46 6.50
CA ALA A 123 -8.16 -5.61 5.78
C ALA A 123 -7.35 -6.74 6.41
N PHE A 124 -6.32 -7.23 5.71
CA PHE A 124 -5.59 -8.40 6.15
C PHE A 124 -4.08 -8.17 6.05
N GLU A 125 -3.36 -8.62 7.07
CA GLU A 125 -1.93 -8.87 7.00
C GLU A 125 -1.70 -10.27 6.43
N ARG A 126 -0.87 -10.37 5.40
CA ARG A 126 -0.53 -11.65 4.76
C ARG A 126 0.87 -12.06 5.12
N LYS A 127 1.03 -13.27 5.64
CA LYS A 127 2.33 -13.94 5.67
C LYS A 127 2.44 -14.89 4.50
N VAL A 128 3.53 -14.81 3.77
CA VAL A 128 3.81 -15.68 2.64
C VAL A 128 5.06 -16.52 2.91
N ASN A 129 5.10 -17.72 2.36
CA ASN A 129 6.29 -18.57 2.38
C ASN A 129 7.28 -18.17 1.28
N ALA A 130 8.42 -18.85 1.20
CA ALA A 130 9.46 -18.60 0.19
C ALA A 130 8.98 -18.81 -1.27
N LYS A 131 7.84 -19.50 -1.46
CA LYS A 131 7.21 -19.71 -2.78
C LYS A 131 6.15 -18.67 -3.12
N GLY A 132 5.94 -17.66 -2.24
CA GLY A 132 4.91 -16.64 -2.42
C GLY A 132 3.49 -17.12 -2.07
N GLU A 133 3.34 -18.31 -1.47
CA GLU A 133 2.03 -18.82 -1.06
C GLU A 133 1.63 -18.23 0.29
N VAL A 134 0.38 -17.80 0.40
CA VAL A 134 -0.18 -17.25 1.65
C VAL A 134 -0.28 -18.38 2.68
N THR A 135 0.43 -18.23 3.79
CA THR A 135 0.43 -19.16 4.91
C THR A 135 -0.44 -18.74 6.07
N GLN A 136 -0.67 -17.44 6.20
CA GLN A 136 -1.49 -16.87 7.27
C GLN A 136 -2.14 -15.58 6.79
N LEU A 137 -3.41 -15.40 7.14
CA LEU A 137 -4.15 -14.14 7.02
C LEU A 137 -4.58 -13.70 8.40
N THR A 138 -4.14 -12.52 8.82
CA THR A 138 -4.56 -11.89 10.08
C THR A 138 -5.50 -10.75 9.75
N PRO A 139 -6.79 -10.83 10.11
CA PRO A 139 -7.75 -9.78 9.81
C PRO A 139 -7.60 -8.61 10.78
N TYR A 140 -7.86 -7.41 10.28
CA TYR A 140 -7.96 -6.16 11.03
C TYR A 140 -9.22 -5.42 10.61
N LEU A 141 -9.99 -4.94 11.57
CA LEU A 141 -11.06 -4.00 11.32
C LEU A 141 -10.49 -2.58 11.36
N LEU A 142 -10.49 -1.90 10.23
CA LEU A 142 -9.86 -0.59 10.07
C LEU A 142 -10.90 0.49 9.81
N SER A 143 -10.57 1.73 10.16
CA SER A 143 -11.29 2.90 9.65
C SER A 143 -11.30 2.87 8.11
N ALA A 144 -12.46 3.10 7.49
CA ALA A 144 -12.58 3.13 6.03
C ALA A 144 -11.76 4.28 5.41
N THR A 145 -11.72 5.43 6.11
CA THR A 145 -10.94 6.59 5.71
C THR A 145 -9.52 6.49 6.25
N ALA A 146 -8.54 6.85 5.43
CA ALA A 146 -7.16 6.99 5.87
C ALA A 146 -6.96 8.31 6.62
N ASN A 147 -6.27 8.26 7.75
CA ASN A 147 -5.91 9.44 8.51
C ASN A 147 -4.76 10.22 7.85
N LEU A 148 -3.86 9.49 7.18
CA LEU A 148 -2.69 10.00 6.50
C LEU A 148 -2.38 9.10 5.31
N THR A 149 -1.86 9.67 4.22
CA THR A 149 -1.59 8.93 2.97
C THR A 149 -0.16 9.15 2.48
N GLY A 150 0.24 8.41 1.45
CA GLY A 150 1.53 8.58 0.79
C GLY A 150 1.73 9.97 0.17
N ASP A 151 0.67 10.73 -0.11
CA ASP A 151 0.77 12.09 -0.62
C ASP A 151 1.39 13.08 0.40
N ASP A 152 1.31 12.72 1.68
CA ASP A 152 1.91 13.48 2.79
C ASP A 152 3.38 13.09 3.05
N LEU A 153 3.94 12.10 2.34
CA LEU A 153 5.36 11.75 2.44
C LEU A 153 6.24 12.82 1.78
N GLU A 154 7.32 13.17 2.47
CA GLU A 154 8.42 13.94 1.93
C GLU A 154 9.51 13.00 1.38
N ASP A 155 9.81 11.92 2.11
CA ASP A 155 10.87 10.99 1.78
C ASP A 155 10.65 9.60 2.39
N ALA A 156 11.21 8.59 1.74
CA ALA A 156 11.23 7.21 2.22
C ALA A 156 12.62 6.60 1.96
N ARG A 157 13.24 6.00 2.98
CA ARG A 157 14.61 5.46 2.91
C ARG A 157 14.73 4.13 3.62
N VAL A 158 15.62 3.30 3.14
CA VAL A 158 16.05 2.11 3.88
C VAL A 158 16.80 2.54 5.13
N GLN A 159 16.41 1.99 6.27
CA GLN A 159 17.05 2.15 7.57
C GLN A 159 17.25 0.77 8.19
N PHE A 160 18.03 0.70 9.26
CA PHE A 160 18.21 -0.52 10.02
C PHE A 160 17.72 -0.31 11.44
N ASP A 161 16.88 -1.23 11.90
CA ASP A 161 16.46 -1.27 13.29
C ASP A 161 17.68 -1.45 14.19
N GLN A 162 17.84 -0.58 15.19
CA GLN A 162 19.03 -0.57 16.05
C GLN A 162 19.11 -1.78 16.98
N GLN A 163 17.98 -2.42 17.30
CA GLN A 163 17.94 -3.55 18.23
C GLN A 163 18.07 -4.90 17.51
N GLN A 164 17.42 -5.03 16.36
CA GLN A 164 17.37 -6.29 15.62
C GLN A 164 18.26 -6.30 14.39
N ASN A 165 18.85 -5.16 14.00
CA ASN A 165 19.64 -4.97 12.80
C ASN A 165 18.91 -5.44 11.52
N GLN A 166 17.59 -5.32 11.52
CA GLN A 166 16.76 -5.69 10.38
C GLN A 166 16.48 -4.49 9.47
N PRO A 167 16.45 -4.71 8.14
CA PRO A 167 16.08 -3.65 7.21
C PRO A 167 14.63 -3.22 7.44
N GLN A 168 14.41 -1.92 7.47
CA GLN A 168 13.10 -1.29 7.53
C GLN A 168 13.04 -0.10 6.59
N VAL A 169 11.85 0.34 6.22
CA VAL A 169 11.66 1.57 5.46
C VAL A 169 11.26 2.68 6.42
N GLY A 170 12.19 3.61 6.64
CA GLY A 170 11.91 4.85 7.35
C GLY A 170 11.21 5.84 6.45
N MET A 171 10.22 6.53 6.97
CA MET A 171 9.41 7.53 6.28
C MET A 171 9.43 8.84 7.04
N ASN A 172 9.58 9.94 6.30
CA ASN A 172 9.44 11.29 6.82
C ASN A 172 8.23 11.95 6.14
N PHE A 173 7.36 12.59 6.93
CA PHE A 173 6.23 13.32 6.40
C PHE A 173 6.57 14.80 6.18
N LYS A 174 5.94 15.41 5.17
CA LYS A 174 5.90 16.85 4.98
C LYS A 174 5.34 17.55 6.23
N SER A 175 5.59 18.84 6.40
CA SER A 175 5.17 19.58 7.59
C SER A 175 3.68 19.40 7.95
N ARG A 176 2.79 19.39 6.94
CA ARG A 176 1.37 19.11 7.15
C ARG A 176 1.12 17.68 7.67
N GLY A 177 1.72 16.69 7.02
CA GLY A 177 1.59 15.29 7.41
C GLY A 177 2.17 15.03 8.80
N ALA A 178 3.32 15.63 9.13
CA ALA A 178 3.96 15.54 10.44
C ALA A 178 3.05 16.07 11.56
N LYS A 179 2.37 17.20 11.32
CA LYS A 179 1.40 17.73 12.27
C LYS A 179 0.22 16.78 12.46
N ILE A 180 -0.41 16.33 11.36
CA ILE A 180 -1.53 15.38 11.39
C ILE A 180 -1.12 14.10 12.14
N PHE A 181 0.06 13.55 11.83
CA PHE A 181 0.58 12.34 12.47
C PHE A 181 0.82 12.54 13.96
N GLY A 182 1.38 13.71 14.33
CA GLY A 182 1.57 14.10 15.72
C GLY A 182 0.27 14.19 16.51
N ASP A 183 -0.76 14.78 15.92
CA ASP A 183 -2.08 14.95 16.54
C ASP A 183 -2.77 13.59 16.69
N ILE A 184 -2.82 12.78 15.62
CA ILE A 184 -3.41 11.42 15.65
C ILE A 184 -2.72 10.55 16.69
N THR A 185 -1.38 10.54 16.74
CA THR A 185 -0.65 9.71 17.70
C THR A 185 -0.83 10.19 19.14
N ALA A 186 -0.99 11.50 19.37
CA ALA A 186 -1.28 12.04 20.68
C ALA A 186 -2.67 11.61 21.20
N GLU A 187 -3.69 11.64 20.35
CA GLU A 187 -5.08 11.32 20.70
C GLU A 187 -5.34 9.81 20.86
N ASN A 188 -4.48 8.97 20.26
CA ASN A 188 -4.70 7.54 20.19
C ASN A 188 -3.58 6.70 20.83
N VAL A 189 -2.94 7.23 21.86
CA VAL A 189 -1.94 6.48 22.65
C VAL A 189 -2.56 5.18 23.17
N GLY A 190 -1.83 4.07 23.04
CA GLY A 190 -2.27 2.73 23.44
C GLY A 190 -3.09 1.98 22.37
N LYS A 191 -3.61 2.64 21.35
CA LYS A 191 -4.33 2.01 20.25
C LYS A 191 -3.39 1.52 19.14
N LEU A 192 -3.90 0.71 18.22
CA LEU A 192 -3.17 0.22 17.06
C LEU A 192 -3.43 1.12 15.85
N MET A 193 -2.37 1.39 15.08
CA MET A 193 -2.45 2.07 13.79
C MET A 193 -1.89 1.16 12.70
N ALA A 194 -2.72 0.79 11.76
CA ALA A 194 -2.31 -0.04 10.63
C ALA A 194 -1.61 0.80 9.56
N ILE A 195 -0.50 0.29 9.06
CA ILE A 195 0.19 0.77 7.87
C ILE A 195 -0.26 -0.14 6.73
N VAL A 196 -1.01 0.41 5.81
CA VAL A 196 -1.63 -0.31 4.70
C VAL A 196 -0.99 0.13 3.40
N LEU A 197 -0.57 -0.84 2.59
CA LEU A 197 -0.02 -0.60 1.26
C LEU A 197 -0.78 -1.45 0.25
N ASP A 198 -1.35 -0.81 -0.76
CA ASP A 198 -2.16 -1.46 -1.80
C ASP A 198 -3.26 -2.37 -1.22
N GLY A 199 -3.91 -1.91 -0.14
CA GLY A 199 -4.97 -2.64 0.56
C GLY A 199 -4.50 -3.78 1.47
N ASN A 200 -3.17 -4.03 1.55
CA ASN A 200 -2.60 -5.02 2.45
C ASN A 200 -2.06 -4.35 3.72
N VAL A 201 -2.38 -4.90 4.87
CA VAL A 201 -1.77 -4.47 6.13
C VAL A 201 -0.33 -5.01 6.18
N TYR A 202 0.64 -4.11 6.23
CA TYR A 202 2.05 -4.45 6.43
C TYR A 202 2.40 -4.63 7.90
N SER A 203 1.87 -3.76 8.73
CA SER A 203 2.00 -3.84 10.18
C SER A 203 0.92 -3.01 10.85
N ALA A 204 0.62 -3.33 12.10
CA ALA A 204 -0.30 -2.56 12.94
C ALA A 204 0.32 -2.31 14.31
N PRO A 205 1.33 -1.43 14.42
CA PRO A 205 2.00 -1.15 15.68
C PRO A 205 1.08 -0.42 16.67
N ARG A 206 1.38 -0.62 17.96
CA ARG A 206 0.76 0.15 19.04
C ARG A 206 1.40 1.53 19.11
N ILE A 207 0.57 2.55 19.24
CA ILE A 207 1.02 3.93 19.47
C ILE A 207 1.47 4.05 20.92
N ASN A 208 2.78 4.18 21.15
CA ASN A 208 3.35 4.26 22.48
C ASN A 208 3.37 5.69 23.05
N GLY A 209 3.14 6.69 22.20
CA GLY A 209 3.12 8.10 22.57
C GLY A 209 3.01 9.01 21.35
N LYS A 210 2.92 10.32 21.60
CA LYS A 210 2.92 11.33 20.55
C LYS A 210 4.22 11.26 19.72
N ILE A 211 4.10 11.27 18.39
CA ILE A 211 5.23 11.30 17.45
C ILE A 211 5.26 12.66 16.73
N PRO A 212 5.87 13.70 17.33
CA PRO A 212 5.76 15.06 16.81
C PRO A 212 6.59 15.33 15.56
N ASN A 213 7.61 14.48 15.30
CA ASN A 213 8.58 14.71 14.24
C ASN A 213 8.18 14.12 12.88
N GLY A 214 6.95 13.59 12.76
CA GLY A 214 6.46 13.03 11.51
C GLY A 214 7.33 11.91 10.94
N ARG A 215 7.85 11.04 11.80
CA ARG A 215 8.67 9.89 11.40
C ARG A 215 7.92 8.60 11.70
N ALA A 216 7.86 7.73 10.70
CA ALA A 216 7.32 6.38 10.84
C ALA A 216 8.28 5.37 10.21
N SER A 217 8.14 4.09 10.54
CA SER A 217 8.89 3.02 9.88
C SER A 217 8.01 1.82 9.61
N ILE A 218 8.30 1.14 8.49
CA ILE A 218 7.69 -0.14 8.13
C ILE A 218 8.76 -1.21 8.31
N THR A 219 8.52 -2.15 9.22
CA THR A 219 9.34 -3.35 9.35
C THR A 219 8.84 -4.38 8.34
N LEU A 220 9.77 -4.93 7.56
CA LEU A 220 9.44 -5.91 6.55
C LEU A 220 9.54 -7.32 7.14
N GLY A 221 8.53 -8.14 6.87
CA GLY A 221 8.58 -9.58 7.15
C GLY A 221 9.37 -10.30 6.07
N GLY A 222 10.05 -11.39 6.41
CA GLY A 222 10.72 -12.21 5.41
C GLY A 222 11.69 -13.21 6.02
N GLN A 223 11.99 -14.28 5.28
CA GLN A 223 12.81 -15.38 5.78
C GLN A 223 14.31 -15.15 5.65
N SER A 224 14.76 -14.22 4.78
CA SER A 224 16.18 -13.92 4.62
C SER A 224 16.45 -12.43 4.62
N TYR A 225 17.55 -12.05 5.23
CA TYR A 225 18.04 -10.66 5.27
C TYR A 225 18.18 -10.04 3.87
N ALA A 226 18.72 -10.80 2.90
CA ALA A 226 18.90 -10.33 1.54
C ALA A 226 17.56 -9.98 0.86
N ASN A 227 16.52 -10.79 1.08
CA ASN A 227 15.19 -10.54 0.53
C ASN A 227 14.54 -9.32 1.21
N GLN A 228 14.65 -9.21 2.53
CA GLN A 228 14.16 -8.05 3.28
C GLN A 228 14.82 -6.77 2.80
N LEU A 229 16.15 -6.78 2.60
CA LEU A 229 16.88 -5.61 2.11
C LEU A 229 16.49 -5.23 0.68
N LYS A 230 16.28 -6.21 -0.21
CA LYS A 230 15.79 -5.97 -1.56
C LYS A 230 14.39 -5.35 -1.52
N GLU A 231 13.48 -5.93 -0.76
CA GLU A 231 12.11 -5.45 -0.60
C GLU A 231 12.07 -4.05 0.03
N ALA A 232 12.93 -3.76 1.03
CA ALA A 232 13.05 -2.44 1.63
C ALA A 232 13.50 -1.40 0.61
N LYS A 233 14.48 -1.72 -0.25
CA LYS A 233 14.95 -0.83 -1.31
C LYS A 233 13.86 -0.56 -2.35
N ASP A 234 13.18 -1.60 -2.80
CA ASP A 234 12.12 -1.50 -3.79
C ASP A 234 10.91 -0.71 -3.24
N LEU A 235 10.54 -0.95 -1.97
CA LEU A 235 9.48 -0.22 -1.30
C LEU A 235 9.83 1.25 -1.09
N ALA A 236 11.03 1.55 -0.59
CA ALA A 236 11.48 2.93 -0.40
C ALA A 236 11.47 3.71 -1.71
N LEU A 237 11.90 3.08 -2.82
CA LEU A 237 11.89 3.66 -4.15
C LEU A 237 10.46 4.02 -4.59
N VAL A 238 9.53 3.07 -4.53
CA VAL A 238 8.16 3.31 -5.03
C VAL A 238 7.38 4.28 -4.14
N LEU A 239 7.63 4.29 -2.83
CA LEU A 239 7.01 5.25 -1.91
C LEU A 239 7.50 6.68 -2.17
N ARG A 240 8.80 6.85 -2.42
CA ARG A 240 9.41 8.15 -2.74
C ARG A 240 8.93 8.68 -4.09
N ALA A 241 8.82 7.83 -5.10
CA ALA A 241 8.33 8.19 -6.42
C ALA A 241 6.82 8.49 -6.46
N GLY A 242 6.07 8.04 -5.45
CA GLY A 242 4.64 8.26 -5.31
C GLY A 242 3.75 7.14 -5.81
N ALA A 243 2.47 7.24 -5.44
CA ALA A 243 1.45 6.27 -5.81
C ALA A 243 0.93 6.48 -7.23
N LEU A 244 0.71 5.39 -7.96
CA LEU A 244 -0.03 5.42 -9.22
C LEU A 244 -1.52 5.71 -8.95
N PRO A 245 -2.14 6.59 -9.72
CA PRO A 245 -3.57 6.91 -9.56
C PRO A 245 -4.47 5.75 -9.97
N VAL A 246 -3.98 4.88 -10.84
CA VAL A 246 -4.68 3.69 -11.35
C VAL A 246 -3.71 2.51 -11.43
N GLN A 247 -4.26 1.31 -11.39
CA GLN A 247 -3.48 0.09 -11.61
C GLN A 247 -3.13 -0.02 -13.11
N LEU A 248 -1.90 -0.44 -13.40
CA LEU A 248 -1.42 -0.69 -14.76
C LEU A 248 -1.50 -2.19 -15.06
N ASP A 249 -1.94 -2.53 -16.27
CA ASP A 249 -1.83 -3.86 -16.84
C ASP A 249 -0.78 -3.82 -17.96
N PHE A 250 0.15 -4.77 -17.95
CA PHE A 250 1.19 -4.89 -18.98
C PHE A 250 0.66 -5.70 -20.17
N LEU A 251 0.91 -5.19 -21.36
CA LEU A 251 0.53 -5.81 -22.63
C LEU A 251 1.68 -6.62 -23.22
#